data_aa6b10ffe59a5bbb66ec7ee43feae4b7
#
_entry.id   aa6b10ffe59a5bbb66ec7ee43feae4b7
#
_cell.length_a   1.000
_cell.length_b   1.000
_cell.length_c   1.000
_cell.angle_alpha   90.00
_cell.angle_beta   90.00
_cell.angle_gamma   90.00
#
_symmetry.space_group_name_H-M   'P 1'
#
loop_
_entity.id
_entity.type
_entity.pdbx_description
1 polymer ?
#
loop_
_entity_poly.entity_id
_entity_poly.type
_entity_poly.pdbx_seq_one_letter_code
_entity_poly.pdbx_strand_id
1 'polypeptide(L)'
;GIIKTDGNSVSILYEKERKVEKKKKKNLKGVSSSEDKDYDVSNININDFDSISAYDPGFRNMCVGTNSFEKKENDIIECSSSNYYHDCKVNTANQKKKIMYKRNSFVTEFFKEMPSRKTNNLNSYLEYLTYALKGLTNCLKFHLEKPFRKLKFTTYIYKQKTINELCKKITGKKNINDKKRVLVGFGNWSSQKDNIIRGHRRGPVVALKRELKQWCTLKLVDEYCTSKMCCRCDRETEKVSYGKIKVNSVLRCKNNECGIVIDRDVNGCKNIFKIFKCALDGKPRPKAYCRPKIQPKEMPRETVKVGITKELVV
;
A
#
# COMPACT_ATOMS: atom_id res chain seq x y z
N GLY A 1 11.04 -28.36 -2.05
CA GLY A 1 10.34 -27.27 -1.35
C GLY A 1 11.20 -26.01 -1.30
N ILE A 2 10.58 -24.85 -1.31
CA ILE A 2 11.29 -23.56 -1.18
C ILE A 2 11.12 -23.09 0.25
N ILE A 3 12.22 -22.81 0.94
CA ILE A 3 12.21 -22.22 2.28
C ILE A 3 12.40 -20.72 2.12
N LYS A 4 11.45 -19.94 2.63
CA LYS A 4 11.55 -18.48 2.71
C LYS A 4 11.62 -18.05 4.16
N THR A 5 12.59 -17.19 4.51
CA THR A 5 12.69 -16.62 5.85
C THR A 5 12.99 -15.13 5.78
N ASP A 6 12.41 -14.36 6.70
CA ASP A 6 12.71 -12.96 6.93
C ASP A 6 13.63 -12.74 8.14
N GLY A 7 14.12 -13.83 8.73
CA GLY A 7 14.94 -13.85 9.94
C GLY A 7 14.13 -13.86 11.24
N ASN A 8 12.80 -13.72 11.17
CA ASN A 8 11.88 -13.79 12.32
C ASN A 8 10.85 -14.92 12.16
N SER A 9 10.62 -15.34 10.92
CA SER A 9 9.69 -16.41 10.57
C SER A 9 10.27 -17.28 9.46
N VAL A 10 9.85 -18.53 9.42
CA VAL A 10 10.21 -19.47 8.36
C VAL A 10 8.92 -19.91 7.66
N SER A 11 8.85 -19.70 6.37
CA SER A 11 7.77 -20.19 5.52
C SER A 11 8.29 -21.32 4.65
N ILE A 12 7.75 -22.52 4.85
CA ILE A 12 8.09 -23.69 4.03
C ILE A 12 6.99 -23.84 2.98
N LEU A 13 7.35 -23.66 1.72
CA LEU A 13 6.44 -23.88 0.60
C LEU A 13 6.54 -25.34 0.17
N TYR A 14 5.50 -26.10 0.46
CA TYR A 14 5.35 -27.45 -0.08
C TYR A 14 4.59 -27.40 -1.38
N GLU A 15 5.11 -28.05 -2.39
CA GLU A 15 4.34 -28.34 -3.59
C GLU A 15 3.37 -29.48 -3.25
N LYS A 16 2.11 -29.12 -3.08
CA LYS A 16 1.06 -30.11 -2.86
C LYS A 16 0.69 -30.69 -4.21
N GLU A 17 0.85 -32.01 -4.38
CA GLU A 17 0.32 -32.69 -5.57
C GLU A 17 -1.14 -32.27 -5.78
N ARG A 18 -1.41 -31.68 -6.91
CA ARG A 18 -2.76 -31.29 -7.29
C ARG A 18 -3.55 -32.56 -7.59
N LYS A 19 -4.31 -33.05 -6.63
CA LYS A 19 -5.41 -33.95 -6.96
C LYS A 19 -6.31 -33.19 -7.93
N VAL A 20 -6.38 -33.70 -9.17
CA VAL A 20 -7.30 -33.19 -10.19
C VAL A 20 -8.71 -33.62 -9.77
N GLU A 21 -9.25 -32.99 -8.77
CA GLU A 21 -10.67 -33.06 -8.52
C GLU A 21 -11.35 -32.17 -9.57
N LYS A 22 -12.11 -32.82 -10.46
CA LYS A 22 -13.05 -32.16 -11.36
C LYS A 22 -13.98 -31.31 -10.48
N LYS A 23 -13.69 -30.00 -10.37
CA LYS A 23 -14.57 -29.05 -9.70
C LYS A 23 -15.87 -28.99 -10.48
N LYS A 24 -16.91 -29.71 -10.00
CA LYS A 24 -18.29 -29.38 -10.29
C LYS A 24 -18.45 -27.90 -9.94
N LYS A 25 -18.82 -27.07 -10.92
CA LYS A 25 -19.22 -25.67 -10.69
C LYS A 25 -20.38 -25.68 -9.70
N LYS A 26 -20.09 -25.56 -8.42
CA LYS A 26 -21.08 -25.12 -7.44
C LYS A 26 -21.32 -23.66 -7.70
N ASN A 27 -22.52 -23.33 -8.14
CA ASN A 27 -23.08 -21.99 -8.08
C ASN A 27 -23.03 -21.55 -6.62
N LEU A 28 -21.97 -20.85 -6.23
CA LEU A 28 -21.88 -20.17 -4.95
C LEU A 28 -22.67 -18.87 -5.08
N LYS A 29 -23.96 -18.96 -4.75
CA LYS A 29 -24.70 -17.79 -4.28
C LYS A 29 -24.03 -17.31 -2.99
N GLY A 30 -23.48 -16.09 -3.04
CA GLY A 30 -23.45 -15.13 -1.97
C GLY A 30 -22.84 -15.55 -0.63
N VAL A 31 -21.51 -15.63 -0.56
CA VAL A 31 -20.80 -15.15 0.62
C VAL A 31 -19.92 -14.02 0.11
N SER A 32 -20.41 -12.78 0.23
CA SER A 32 -19.58 -11.60 0.00
C SER A 32 -18.45 -11.63 1.02
N SER A 33 -17.21 -11.68 0.55
CA SER A 33 -16.05 -11.50 1.42
C SER A 33 -16.19 -10.14 2.13
N SER A 34 -15.61 -10.00 3.31
CA SER A 34 -15.60 -8.70 4.02
C SER A 34 -15.01 -7.57 3.17
N GLU A 35 -14.24 -7.91 2.15
CA GLU A 35 -13.65 -6.97 1.19
C GLU A 35 -14.69 -6.43 0.19
N ASP A 36 -15.66 -7.25 -0.27
CA ASP A 36 -16.69 -6.81 -1.22
C ASP A 36 -17.60 -5.74 -0.60
N LYS A 37 -17.88 -5.83 0.71
CA LYS A 37 -18.66 -4.81 1.44
C LYS A 37 -18.00 -3.44 1.51
N ASP A 38 -16.66 -3.40 1.47
CA ASP A 38 -15.90 -2.14 1.51
C ASP A 38 -16.03 -1.36 0.17
N TYR A 39 -16.35 -2.03 -0.95
CA TYR A 39 -16.56 -1.41 -2.26
C TYR A 39 -18.01 -1.05 -2.55
N ASP A 40 -18.95 -1.68 -1.86
CA ASP A 40 -20.37 -1.47 -2.10
C ASP A 40 -20.85 -0.15 -1.47
N VAL A 41 -21.39 0.72 -2.31
CA VAL A 41 -21.98 2.01 -1.93
C VAL A 41 -23.50 2.09 -2.20
N SER A 42 -24.11 1.00 -2.66
CA SER A 42 -25.53 0.97 -3.10
C SER A 42 -26.52 1.36 -2.01
N ASN A 43 -26.18 1.11 -0.73
CA ASN A 43 -27.03 1.37 0.41
C ASN A 43 -26.66 2.68 1.15
N ILE A 44 -25.89 3.57 0.53
CA ILE A 44 -25.45 4.81 1.16
C ILE A 44 -26.34 5.97 0.70
N ASN A 45 -27.05 6.60 1.64
CA ASN A 45 -27.72 7.86 1.38
C ASN A 45 -26.75 9.02 1.68
N ILE A 46 -26.46 9.83 0.66
CA ILE A 46 -25.53 10.97 0.75
C ILE A 46 -25.99 11.98 1.82
N ASN A 47 -27.28 12.17 1.95
CA ASN A 47 -27.86 13.13 2.90
C ASN A 47 -27.66 12.74 4.37
N ASP A 48 -27.23 11.51 4.62
CA ASP A 48 -26.91 11.04 5.97
C ASP A 48 -25.54 11.52 6.47
N PHE A 49 -24.74 12.18 5.63
CA PHE A 49 -23.38 12.58 5.97
C PHE A 49 -23.16 14.08 5.90
N ASP A 50 -22.52 14.61 6.94
CA ASP A 50 -22.18 16.03 7.03
C ASP A 50 -21.01 16.42 6.15
N SER A 51 -20.17 15.45 5.78
CA SER A 51 -19.06 15.67 4.86
C SER A 51 -18.66 14.40 4.11
N ILE A 52 -18.26 14.59 2.84
CA ILE A 52 -17.79 13.53 1.95
C ILE A 52 -16.42 13.95 1.42
N SER A 53 -15.46 13.03 1.47
CA SER A 53 -14.11 13.27 0.97
C SER A 53 -13.55 12.02 0.30
N ALA A 54 -12.52 12.18 -0.54
CA ALA A 54 -11.82 11.05 -1.12
C ALA A 54 -10.31 11.22 -1.02
N TYR A 55 -9.59 10.10 -0.87
CA TYR A 55 -8.16 10.06 -0.62
C TYR A 55 -7.44 9.08 -1.56
N ASP A 56 -6.38 9.57 -2.18
CA ASP A 56 -5.44 8.79 -3.00
C ASP A 56 -4.24 8.36 -2.12
N PRO A 57 -4.03 7.07 -1.84
CA PRO A 57 -2.85 6.60 -1.12
C PRO A 57 -1.61 6.63 -1.99
N GLY A 58 -0.50 7.11 -1.43
CA GLY A 58 0.76 7.26 -2.14
C GLY A 58 2.00 6.86 -1.34
N PHE A 59 3.17 7.04 -1.94
CA PHE A 59 4.46 6.77 -1.31
C PHE A 59 5.00 7.99 -0.56
N ARG A 60 5.09 9.13 -1.24
CA ARG A 60 5.59 10.38 -0.69
C ARG A 60 4.64 10.91 0.37
N ASN A 61 3.39 11.02 0.01
CA ASN A 61 2.28 11.25 0.90
C ASN A 61 1.60 9.91 1.19
N MET A 62 1.27 9.63 2.46
CA MET A 62 0.50 8.45 2.82
C MET A 62 -0.88 8.47 2.17
N CYS A 63 -1.44 9.67 2.07
CA CYS A 63 -2.61 9.96 1.27
C CYS A 63 -2.70 11.46 0.98
N VAL A 64 -3.31 11.78 -0.15
CA VAL A 64 -3.76 13.12 -0.52
C VAL A 64 -5.26 13.05 -0.73
N GLY A 65 -6.01 13.97 -0.16
CA GLY A 65 -7.46 13.94 -0.21
C GLY A 65 -8.08 15.29 -0.55
N THR A 66 -9.32 15.24 -1.02
CA THR A 66 -10.15 16.41 -1.31
C THR A 66 -11.60 16.13 -0.96
N ASN A 67 -12.32 17.18 -0.59
CA ASN A 67 -13.78 17.17 -0.36
C ASN A 67 -14.53 17.91 -1.48
N SER A 68 -13.83 18.48 -2.46
CA SER A 68 -14.40 19.34 -3.51
C SER A 68 -13.72 19.11 -4.86
N PHE A 69 -14.46 19.40 -5.95
CA PHE A 69 -13.91 19.53 -7.30
C PHE A 69 -13.36 20.93 -7.56
N GLU A 70 -13.89 21.93 -6.87
CA GLU A 70 -13.54 23.31 -7.10
C GLU A 70 -12.15 23.64 -6.53
N LYS A 71 -11.49 24.60 -7.18
CA LYS A 71 -10.13 25.02 -6.86
C LYS A 71 -10.06 25.91 -5.61
N LYS A 72 -10.49 25.46 -4.46
CA LYS A 72 -10.04 26.13 -3.24
C LYS A 72 -8.79 25.41 -2.76
N GLU A 73 -7.65 26.08 -2.71
CA GLU A 73 -6.35 25.51 -2.27
C GLU A 73 -6.46 24.89 -0.87
N ASN A 74 -7.39 25.37 -0.06
CA ASN A 74 -7.64 24.89 1.31
C ASN A 74 -8.40 23.55 1.38
N ASP A 75 -8.86 22.99 0.26
CA ASP A 75 -9.63 21.73 0.24
C ASP A 75 -8.74 20.50 0.07
N ILE A 76 -7.43 20.68 -0.10
CA ILE A 76 -6.49 19.58 -0.25
C ILE A 76 -5.87 19.23 1.11
N ILE A 77 -6.07 18.00 1.53
CA ILE A 77 -5.50 17.45 2.76
C ILE A 77 -4.36 16.51 2.39
N GLU A 78 -3.13 16.89 2.76
CA GLU A 78 -1.96 16.05 2.55
C GLU A 78 -1.48 15.44 3.86
N CYS A 79 -1.20 14.14 3.83
CA CYS A 79 -0.62 13.37 4.92
C CYS A 79 0.76 12.84 4.51
N SER A 80 1.80 13.62 4.77
CA SER A 80 3.18 13.28 4.39
C SER A 80 3.72 12.08 5.16
N SER A 81 4.34 11.13 4.46
CA SER A 81 5.05 10.00 5.08
C SER A 81 6.25 10.47 5.91
N SER A 82 6.95 11.52 5.45
CA SER A 82 8.09 12.10 6.18
C SER A 82 7.67 12.68 7.53
N ASN A 83 6.59 13.49 7.54
CA ASN A 83 6.05 14.09 8.76
C ASN A 83 5.58 13.01 9.72
N TYR A 84 4.90 11.96 9.21
CA TYR A 84 4.50 10.82 10.03
C TYR A 84 5.70 10.20 10.77
N TYR A 85 6.80 9.90 10.09
CA TYR A 85 7.97 9.30 10.74
C TYR A 85 8.69 10.25 11.70
N HIS A 86 8.67 11.54 11.42
CA HIS A 86 9.15 12.56 12.33
C HIS A 86 8.32 12.59 13.62
N ASP A 87 7.00 12.70 13.51
CA ASP A 87 6.08 12.82 14.64
C ASP A 87 6.05 11.55 15.49
N CYS A 88 6.20 10.37 14.85
CA CYS A 88 6.37 9.09 15.54
C CYS A 88 7.70 8.95 16.28
N LYS A 89 8.58 9.96 16.26
CA LYS A 89 9.93 9.93 16.87
C LYS A 89 10.84 8.81 16.35
N VAL A 90 10.54 8.28 15.14
CA VAL A 90 11.33 7.19 14.54
C VAL A 90 12.74 7.67 14.21
N ASN A 91 12.89 8.88 13.66
CA ASN A 91 14.19 9.46 13.31
C ASN A 91 15.05 9.66 14.55
N THR A 92 14.47 10.25 15.60
CA THR A 92 15.14 10.44 16.90
C THR A 92 15.55 9.10 17.53
N ALA A 93 14.66 8.10 17.49
CA ALA A 93 14.97 6.77 18.00
C ALA A 93 16.11 6.11 17.21
N ASN A 94 16.15 6.26 15.89
CA ASN A 94 17.22 5.72 15.05
C ASN A 94 18.57 6.41 15.32
N GLN A 95 18.58 7.73 15.52
CA GLN A 95 19.79 8.47 15.90
C GLN A 95 20.33 7.99 17.25
N LYS A 96 19.47 7.87 18.28
CA LYS A 96 19.86 7.34 19.59
C LYS A 96 20.40 5.92 19.50
N LYS A 97 19.77 5.05 18.72
CA LYS A 97 20.27 3.69 18.47
C LYS A 97 21.65 3.72 17.82
N LYS A 98 21.88 4.54 16.80
CA LYS A 98 23.22 4.69 16.18
C LYS A 98 24.29 5.04 17.19
N ILE A 99 24.00 5.94 18.14
CA ILE A 99 24.94 6.31 19.21
C ILE A 99 25.21 5.11 20.13
N MET A 100 24.16 4.35 20.50
CA MET A 100 24.31 3.18 21.35
C MET A 100 25.15 2.10 20.67
N TYR A 101 24.95 1.84 19.37
CA TYR A 101 25.80 0.92 18.59
C TYR A 101 27.25 1.39 18.56
N LYS A 102 27.51 2.68 18.29
CA LYS A 102 28.88 3.22 18.29
C LYS A 102 29.60 3.05 19.63
N ARG A 103 28.87 3.04 20.75
CA ARG A 103 29.43 2.84 22.09
C ARG A 103 29.74 1.39 22.44
N ASN A 104 29.23 0.44 21.64
CA ASN A 104 29.44 -1.00 21.82
C ASN A 104 30.20 -1.53 20.60
N SER A 105 31.53 -1.56 20.68
CA SER A 105 32.42 -2.00 19.60
C SER A 105 32.11 -3.44 19.19
N PHE A 106 31.96 -4.34 20.17
CA PHE A 106 31.65 -5.74 19.91
C PHE A 106 30.43 -5.92 19.01
N VAL A 107 29.31 -5.29 19.35
CA VAL A 107 28.06 -5.43 18.56
C VAL A 107 28.21 -4.81 17.19
N THR A 108 28.92 -3.69 17.09
CA THR A 108 29.15 -2.99 15.81
C THR A 108 29.99 -3.82 14.86
N GLU A 109 31.10 -4.38 15.34
CA GLU A 109 32.01 -5.25 14.59
C GLU A 109 31.31 -6.56 14.21
N PHE A 110 30.62 -7.18 15.17
CA PHE A 110 29.86 -8.38 14.94
C PHE A 110 28.85 -8.26 13.78
N PHE A 111 28.09 -7.16 13.70
CA PHE A 111 27.16 -6.94 12.60
C PHE A 111 27.85 -6.51 11.30
N LYS A 112 29.02 -5.92 11.34
CA LYS A 112 29.81 -5.56 10.17
C LYS A 112 30.38 -6.81 9.47
N GLU A 113 30.83 -7.78 10.23
CA GLU A 113 31.46 -9.00 9.73
C GLU A 113 30.45 -10.12 9.43
N MET A 114 29.19 -9.96 9.85
CA MET A 114 28.15 -10.97 9.68
C MET A 114 27.91 -11.31 8.21
N PRO A 115 28.03 -12.59 7.82
CA PRO A 115 27.72 -13.04 6.46
C PRO A 115 26.29 -12.71 6.05
N SER A 116 26.05 -12.56 4.73
CA SER A 116 24.72 -12.22 4.23
C SER A 116 23.75 -13.39 4.37
N ARG A 117 22.58 -13.11 5.00
CA ARG A 117 21.47 -14.06 5.05
C ARG A 117 20.69 -14.19 3.73
N LYS A 118 20.92 -13.28 2.76
CA LYS A 118 20.22 -13.25 1.48
C LYS A 118 20.98 -14.08 0.45
N THR A 119 20.94 -15.38 0.61
CA THR A 119 21.61 -16.32 -0.29
C THR A 119 20.69 -17.50 -0.61
N ASN A 120 20.85 -18.08 -1.79
CA ASN A 120 20.20 -19.31 -2.22
C ASN A 120 21.10 -20.53 -1.98
N ASN A 121 22.36 -20.32 -1.56
CA ASN A 121 23.34 -21.37 -1.28
C ASN A 121 23.21 -21.80 0.17
N LEU A 122 23.02 -23.11 0.39
CA LEU A 122 22.85 -23.69 1.73
C LEU A 122 24.11 -23.50 2.60
N ASN A 123 25.31 -23.68 2.03
CA ASN A 123 26.56 -23.56 2.79
C ASN A 123 26.74 -22.11 3.31
N SER A 124 26.55 -21.11 2.44
CA SER A 124 26.61 -19.70 2.83
C SER A 124 25.55 -19.34 3.86
N TYR A 125 24.37 -19.98 3.83
CA TYR A 125 23.35 -19.80 4.85
C TYR A 125 23.73 -20.43 6.19
N LEU A 126 24.36 -21.62 6.17
CA LEU A 126 24.88 -22.27 7.36
C LEU A 126 26.02 -21.47 8.00
N GLU A 127 26.92 -20.89 7.21
CA GLU A 127 27.94 -19.94 7.69
C GLU A 127 27.32 -18.76 8.42
N TYR A 128 26.30 -18.14 7.81
CA TYR A 128 25.53 -17.08 8.46
C TYR A 128 24.93 -17.53 9.80
N LEU A 129 24.26 -18.70 9.83
CA LEU A 129 23.64 -19.23 11.05
C LEU A 129 24.67 -19.50 12.15
N THR A 130 25.77 -20.15 11.80
CA THR A 130 26.86 -20.47 12.74
C THR A 130 27.44 -19.18 13.34
N TYR A 131 27.71 -18.19 12.49
CA TYR A 131 28.20 -16.89 12.93
C TYR A 131 27.18 -16.17 13.83
N ALA A 132 25.92 -16.11 13.42
CA ALA A 132 24.85 -15.45 14.16
C ALA A 132 24.63 -16.07 15.56
N LEU A 133 24.70 -17.41 15.67
CA LEU A 133 24.53 -18.12 16.94
C LEU A 133 25.68 -17.87 17.91
N LYS A 134 26.92 -17.75 17.43
CA LYS A 134 28.09 -17.41 18.28
C LYS A 134 27.92 -16.09 19.06
N GLY A 135 27.36 -15.06 18.39
CA GLY A 135 27.16 -13.75 18.99
C GLY A 135 25.78 -13.52 19.61
N LEU A 136 24.86 -14.49 19.50
CA LEU A 136 23.45 -14.31 19.84
C LEU A 136 23.24 -13.82 21.27
N THR A 137 23.87 -14.43 22.25
CA THR A 137 23.70 -14.08 23.67
C THR A 137 24.10 -12.65 23.96
N ASN A 138 25.25 -12.19 23.43
CA ASN A 138 25.74 -10.82 23.63
C ASN A 138 24.87 -9.80 22.89
N CYS A 139 24.44 -10.13 21.67
CA CYS A 139 23.51 -9.29 20.92
C CYS A 139 22.14 -9.17 21.61
N LEU A 140 21.62 -10.27 22.18
CA LEU A 140 20.37 -10.24 22.93
C LEU A 140 20.50 -9.42 24.21
N LYS A 141 21.57 -9.59 25.01
CA LYS A 141 21.83 -8.78 26.20
C LYS A 141 21.80 -7.28 25.84
N PHE A 142 22.54 -6.89 24.80
CA PHE A 142 22.57 -5.50 24.35
C PHE A 142 21.20 -4.97 23.90
N HIS A 143 20.47 -5.71 23.05
CA HIS A 143 19.19 -5.23 22.53
C HIS A 143 18.05 -5.28 23.56
N LEU A 144 18.19 -6.07 24.61
CA LEU A 144 17.21 -6.15 25.70
C LEU A 144 17.46 -5.11 26.79
N GLU A 145 18.51 -4.30 26.68
CA GLU A 145 18.74 -3.20 27.61
C GLU A 145 17.56 -2.21 27.67
N LYS A 146 17.35 -1.63 28.86
CA LYS A 146 16.26 -0.70 29.12
C LYS A 146 16.15 0.45 28.09
N PRO A 147 17.24 1.08 27.60
CA PRO A 147 17.15 2.14 26.60
C PRO A 147 16.47 1.70 25.29
N PHE A 148 16.77 0.50 24.77
CA PHE A 148 16.13 -0.01 23.55
C PHE A 148 14.63 -0.24 23.74
N ARG A 149 14.25 -0.83 24.88
CA ARG A 149 12.84 -1.04 25.22
C ARG A 149 12.09 0.27 25.35
N LYS A 150 12.70 1.28 26.00
CA LYS A 150 12.14 2.62 26.13
C LYS A 150 11.94 3.29 24.77
N LEU A 151 12.92 3.22 23.87
CA LEU A 151 12.78 3.77 22.51
C LEU A 151 11.69 3.08 21.71
N LYS A 152 11.58 1.75 21.81
CA LYS A 152 10.53 0.97 21.14
C LYS A 152 9.13 1.35 21.66
N PHE A 153 8.97 1.45 22.95
CA PHE A 153 7.72 1.83 23.60
C PHE A 153 7.31 3.27 23.28
N THR A 154 8.25 4.21 23.37
CA THR A 154 8.03 5.62 22.99
C THR A 154 7.56 5.72 21.54
N THR A 155 8.24 5.06 20.61
CA THR A 155 7.84 5.05 19.19
C THR A 155 6.46 4.43 19.00
N TYR A 156 6.10 3.39 19.75
CA TYR A 156 4.76 2.78 19.71
C TYR A 156 3.69 3.78 20.12
N ILE A 157 3.85 4.46 21.26
CA ILE A 157 2.90 5.48 21.74
C ILE A 157 2.73 6.61 20.73
N TYR A 158 3.84 7.13 20.20
CA TYR A 158 3.76 8.23 19.24
C TYR A 158 3.14 7.81 17.90
N LYS A 159 3.32 6.55 17.47
CA LYS A 159 2.62 6.02 16.29
C LYS A 159 1.10 6.05 16.47
N GLN A 160 0.60 5.61 17.63
CA GLN A 160 -0.84 5.67 17.92
C GLN A 160 -1.34 7.12 17.92
N LYS A 161 -0.64 8.02 18.64
CA LYS A 161 -0.99 9.45 18.67
C LYS A 161 -1.03 10.06 17.28
N THR A 162 0.01 9.84 16.47
CA THR A 162 0.10 10.42 15.13
C THR A 162 -1.00 9.90 14.20
N ILE A 163 -1.34 8.60 14.26
CA ILE A 163 -2.45 8.06 13.46
C ILE A 163 -3.78 8.68 13.89
N ASN A 164 -4.02 8.85 15.18
CA ASN A 164 -5.22 9.52 15.69
C ASN A 164 -5.30 10.98 15.21
N GLU A 165 -4.20 11.74 15.25
CA GLU A 165 -4.17 13.11 14.74
C GLU A 165 -4.43 13.16 13.21
N LEU A 166 -3.93 12.19 12.46
CA LEU A 166 -4.25 12.06 11.04
C LEU A 166 -5.74 11.77 10.81
N CYS A 167 -6.35 10.91 11.62
CA CYS A 167 -7.79 10.64 11.56
C CYS A 167 -8.61 11.90 11.88
N LYS A 168 -8.22 12.71 12.86
CA LYS A 168 -8.83 14.02 13.14
C LYS A 168 -8.73 14.95 11.94
N LYS A 169 -7.54 15.05 11.35
CA LYS A 169 -7.28 15.89 10.17
C LYS A 169 -8.15 15.46 8.99
N ILE A 170 -8.26 14.15 8.73
CA ILE A 170 -9.03 13.58 7.61
C ILE A 170 -10.54 13.76 7.81
N THR A 171 -11.05 13.53 9.02
CA THR A 171 -12.48 13.54 9.31
C THR A 171 -13.01 14.90 9.77
N GLY A 172 -12.12 15.79 10.20
CA GLY A 172 -12.51 17.06 10.84
C GLY A 172 -13.23 16.87 12.18
N LYS A 173 -13.18 15.67 12.77
CA LYS A 173 -13.74 15.35 14.09
C LYS A 173 -12.76 15.71 15.21
N LYS A 174 -13.28 16.11 16.36
CA LYS A 174 -12.46 16.35 17.56
C LYS A 174 -12.02 15.05 18.24
N ASN A 175 -12.90 14.05 18.24
CA ASN A 175 -12.64 12.70 18.78
C ASN A 175 -13.55 11.66 18.09
N ILE A 176 -13.40 10.38 18.43
CA ILE A 176 -14.17 9.26 17.85
C ILE A 176 -15.67 9.40 18.13
N ASN A 177 -16.04 9.93 19.29
CA ASN A 177 -17.43 10.07 19.73
C ASN A 177 -18.13 11.34 19.17
N ASP A 178 -17.44 12.12 18.35
CA ASP A 178 -18.01 13.30 17.69
C ASP A 178 -19.15 12.88 16.78
N LYS A 179 -20.32 13.56 16.94
CA LYS A 179 -21.56 13.25 16.22
C LYS A 179 -21.50 13.48 14.71
N LYS A 180 -20.48 14.21 14.23
CA LYS A 180 -20.30 14.48 12.81
C LYS A 180 -20.20 13.17 12.03
N ARG A 181 -21.09 12.97 11.06
CA ARG A 181 -21.09 11.80 10.17
C ARG A 181 -20.24 12.08 8.93
N VAL A 182 -19.15 11.36 8.78
CA VAL A 182 -18.18 11.55 7.70
C VAL A 182 -18.11 10.33 6.84
N LEU A 183 -18.17 10.52 5.52
CA LEU A 183 -18.00 9.48 4.51
C LEU A 183 -16.68 9.70 3.75
N VAL A 184 -15.83 8.66 3.76
CA VAL A 184 -14.51 8.72 3.12
C VAL A 184 -14.40 7.64 2.05
N GLY A 185 -14.16 8.07 0.80
CA GLY A 185 -13.71 7.21 -0.29
C GLY A 185 -12.20 7.07 -0.26
N PHE A 186 -11.66 5.87 -0.13
CA PHE A 186 -10.21 5.64 -0.04
C PHE A 186 -9.73 4.70 -1.14
N GLY A 187 -8.69 5.10 -1.85
CA GLY A 187 -8.10 4.28 -2.88
C GLY A 187 -7.61 2.92 -2.37
N ASN A 188 -7.68 1.89 -3.22
CA ASN A 188 -7.39 0.51 -2.82
C ASN A 188 -5.93 0.08 -3.04
N TRP A 189 -5.11 0.90 -3.69
CA TRP A 189 -3.75 0.55 -4.11
C TRP A 189 -2.83 0.01 -3.01
N SER A 190 -3.00 0.44 -1.78
CA SER A 190 -2.19 0.01 -0.63
C SER A 190 -2.30 -1.48 -0.30
N SER A 191 -3.24 -2.20 -0.92
CA SER A 191 -3.44 -3.65 -0.73
C SER A 191 -2.47 -4.49 -1.56
N GLN A 192 -1.78 -3.91 -2.54
CA GLN A 192 -0.84 -4.63 -3.40
C GLN A 192 0.52 -4.79 -2.72
N LYS A 193 0.93 -6.05 -2.47
CA LYS A 193 2.16 -6.40 -1.74
C LYS A 193 3.46 -6.15 -2.53
N ASP A 194 3.39 -6.03 -3.86
CA ASP A 194 4.57 -6.19 -4.72
C ASP A 194 5.24 -4.89 -5.19
N ASN A 195 4.67 -3.72 -4.87
CA ASN A 195 5.22 -2.45 -5.32
C ASN A 195 6.13 -1.80 -4.27
N ILE A 196 7.36 -2.27 -4.16
CA ILE A 196 8.39 -1.64 -3.32
C ILE A 196 9.31 -0.79 -4.19
N ILE A 197 9.24 0.54 -4.01
CA ILE A 197 10.24 1.44 -4.58
C ILE A 197 11.46 1.45 -3.66
N ARG A 198 12.64 1.07 -4.19
CA ARG A 198 13.88 1.06 -3.40
C ARG A 198 14.17 2.44 -2.83
N GLY A 199 14.60 2.49 -1.58
CA GLY A 199 14.96 3.73 -0.88
C GLY A 199 13.79 4.53 -0.30
N HIS A 200 12.54 4.20 -0.62
CA HIS A 200 11.37 4.88 -0.07
C HIS A 200 10.68 4.04 1.01
N ARG A 201 10.55 4.63 2.19
CA ARG A 201 9.80 4.04 3.29
C ARG A 201 8.32 4.39 3.12
N ARG A 202 7.47 3.38 2.99
CA ARG A 202 6.01 3.58 2.91
C ARG A 202 5.46 4.07 4.24
N GLY A 203 4.48 4.97 4.19
CA GLY A 203 3.64 5.27 5.34
C GLY A 203 2.75 4.05 5.69
N PRO A 204 2.22 3.99 6.93
CA PRO A 204 1.40 2.89 7.40
C PRO A 204 -0.06 3.02 6.94
N VAL A 205 -0.30 3.05 5.63
CA VAL A 205 -1.62 3.25 5.02
C VAL A 205 -2.65 2.21 5.50
N VAL A 206 -2.22 0.95 5.69
CA VAL A 206 -3.10 -0.11 6.21
C VAL A 206 -3.54 0.18 7.65
N ALA A 207 -2.62 0.64 8.50
CA ALA A 207 -2.95 1.01 9.88
C ALA A 207 -3.85 2.25 9.91
N LEU A 208 -3.60 3.23 9.04
CA LEU A 208 -4.45 4.42 8.88
C LEU A 208 -5.88 4.02 8.47
N LYS A 209 -6.04 3.18 7.45
CA LYS A 209 -7.37 2.69 7.01
C LYS A 209 -8.11 1.96 8.13
N ARG A 210 -7.41 1.12 8.89
CA ARG A 210 -8.00 0.40 10.02
C ARG A 210 -8.51 1.35 11.11
N GLU A 211 -7.75 2.38 11.42
CA GLU A 211 -8.14 3.39 12.42
C GLU A 211 -9.28 4.27 11.89
N LEU A 212 -9.22 4.73 10.64
CA LEU A 212 -10.27 5.53 10.02
C LEU A 212 -11.64 4.84 10.03
N LYS A 213 -11.71 3.50 9.93
CA LYS A 213 -12.97 2.75 10.04
C LYS A 213 -13.68 2.93 11.40
N GLN A 214 -12.94 3.35 12.43
CA GLN A 214 -13.53 3.68 13.75
C GLN A 214 -14.03 5.13 13.82
N TRP A 215 -13.48 6.01 12.99
CA TRP A 215 -13.79 7.45 12.98
C TRP A 215 -14.88 7.82 11.99
N CYS A 216 -15.00 7.10 10.90
CA CYS A 216 -15.90 7.43 9.79
C CYS A 216 -16.35 6.19 9.01
N THR A 217 -17.37 6.38 8.17
CA THR A 217 -17.73 5.37 7.17
C THR A 217 -16.69 5.40 6.06
N LEU A 218 -15.87 4.34 5.97
CA LEU A 218 -14.81 4.20 4.97
C LEU A 218 -15.25 3.26 3.87
N LYS A 219 -15.15 3.71 2.61
CA LYS A 219 -15.38 2.89 1.41
C LYS A 219 -14.14 2.87 0.53
N LEU A 220 -13.87 1.73 -0.10
CA LEU A 220 -12.74 1.59 -1.02
C LEU A 220 -13.16 1.97 -2.44
N VAL A 221 -12.26 2.60 -3.16
CA VAL A 221 -12.45 3.01 -4.56
C VAL A 221 -11.36 2.38 -5.42
N ASP A 222 -11.74 1.73 -6.53
CA ASP A 222 -10.76 1.22 -7.50
C ASP A 222 -10.08 2.38 -8.22
N GLU A 223 -8.76 2.43 -8.17
CA GLU A 223 -7.92 3.51 -8.69
C GLU A 223 -7.52 3.35 -10.16
N TYR A 224 -8.16 2.46 -10.91
CA TYR A 224 -7.75 2.24 -12.30
C TYR A 224 -7.72 3.54 -13.10
N CYS A 225 -6.55 3.88 -13.67
CA CYS A 225 -6.27 5.07 -14.47
C CYS A 225 -6.40 6.43 -13.76
N THR A 226 -6.65 6.51 -12.45
CA THR A 226 -6.81 7.80 -11.75
C THR A 226 -5.57 8.69 -11.81
N SER A 227 -4.37 8.13 -11.83
CA SER A 227 -3.12 8.88 -11.96
C SER A 227 -2.69 9.16 -13.42
N LYS A 228 -3.46 8.69 -14.42
CA LYS A 228 -3.13 8.86 -15.85
C LYS A 228 -4.07 9.81 -16.59
N MET A 229 -5.28 9.93 -16.09
CA MET A 229 -6.32 10.77 -16.72
C MET A 229 -6.38 12.14 -16.03
N CYS A 230 -6.63 13.18 -16.82
CA CYS A 230 -6.80 14.54 -16.32
C CYS A 230 -8.10 14.67 -15.51
N CYS A 231 -8.02 15.18 -14.29
CA CYS A 231 -9.19 15.37 -13.44
C CYS A 231 -10.22 16.38 -14.02
N ARG A 232 -9.81 17.27 -14.94
CA ARG A 232 -10.65 18.29 -15.52
C ARG A 232 -11.43 17.81 -16.74
N CYS A 233 -10.75 17.13 -17.70
CA CYS A 233 -11.35 16.80 -19.00
C CYS A 233 -11.35 15.30 -19.33
N ASP A 234 -10.90 14.42 -18.40
CA ASP A 234 -10.85 12.97 -18.55
C ASP A 234 -9.99 12.46 -19.75
N ARG A 235 -9.13 13.33 -20.32
CA ARG A 235 -8.15 12.95 -21.33
C ARG A 235 -6.83 12.53 -20.68
N GLU A 236 -5.98 11.89 -21.44
CA GLU A 236 -4.67 11.45 -20.94
C GLU A 236 -3.79 12.62 -20.50
N THR A 237 -2.96 12.36 -19.51
CA THR A 237 -1.90 13.26 -19.06
C THR A 237 -0.52 12.70 -19.41
N GLU A 238 0.46 13.58 -19.45
CA GLU A 238 1.87 13.25 -19.61
C GLU A 238 2.69 13.85 -18.47
N LYS A 239 3.89 13.30 -18.26
CA LYS A 239 4.82 13.82 -17.26
C LYS A 239 5.52 15.04 -17.82
N VAL A 240 5.64 16.08 -17.02
CA VAL A 240 6.41 17.27 -17.37
C VAL A 240 7.91 16.92 -17.36
N SER A 241 8.64 17.38 -18.37
CA SER A 241 10.09 17.22 -18.46
C SER A 241 10.78 18.57 -18.31
N TYR A 242 11.85 18.61 -17.56
CA TYR A 242 12.75 19.74 -17.47
C TYR A 242 14.12 19.31 -18.03
N GLY A 243 14.42 19.71 -19.25
CA GLY A 243 15.54 19.19 -20.00
C GLY A 243 15.41 17.66 -20.20
N LYS A 244 16.44 16.90 -19.82
CA LYS A 244 16.45 15.44 -19.88
C LYS A 244 15.76 14.76 -18.67
N ILE A 245 15.36 15.52 -17.65
CA ILE A 245 14.81 14.98 -16.39
C ILE A 245 13.28 14.97 -16.46
N LYS A 246 12.67 13.78 -16.30
CA LYS A 246 11.22 13.63 -16.19
C LYS A 246 10.80 13.85 -14.73
N VAL A 247 9.93 14.83 -14.50
CA VAL A 247 9.35 15.12 -13.18
C VAL A 247 8.14 14.23 -12.96
N ASN A 248 8.26 13.26 -12.03
CA ASN A 248 7.20 12.27 -11.80
C ASN A 248 6.01 12.81 -10.99
N SER A 249 6.18 13.91 -10.26
CA SER A 249 5.16 14.52 -9.40
C SER A 249 4.24 15.50 -10.13
N VAL A 250 4.60 15.92 -11.35
CA VAL A 250 3.83 16.91 -12.10
C VAL A 250 3.33 16.33 -13.41
N LEU A 251 2.05 16.53 -13.67
CA LEU A 251 1.37 16.09 -14.88
C LEU A 251 0.87 17.28 -15.69
N ARG A 252 0.92 17.15 -17.02
CA ARG A 252 0.33 18.08 -17.98
C ARG A 252 -0.74 17.35 -18.77
N CYS A 253 -1.89 17.97 -18.95
CA CYS A 253 -2.94 17.42 -19.82
C CYS A 253 -2.51 17.47 -21.28
N LYS A 254 -2.67 16.36 -22.01
CA LYS A 254 -2.40 16.28 -23.46
C LYS A 254 -3.44 17.01 -24.32
N ASN A 255 -4.62 17.28 -23.77
CA ASN A 255 -5.63 18.05 -24.49
C ASN A 255 -5.25 19.53 -24.49
N ASN A 256 -5.01 20.09 -25.67
CA ASN A 256 -4.57 21.49 -25.86
C ASN A 256 -5.57 22.51 -25.32
N GLU A 257 -6.88 22.22 -25.43
CA GLU A 257 -7.93 23.08 -24.88
C GLU A 257 -7.95 23.13 -23.35
N CYS A 258 -7.47 22.05 -22.70
CA CYS A 258 -7.40 21.96 -21.26
C CYS A 258 -6.07 22.44 -20.71
N GLY A 259 -4.95 21.95 -21.23
CA GLY A 259 -3.56 22.33 -20.97
C GLY A 259 -3.14 22.40 -19.48
N ILE A 260 -3.98 21.94 -18.54
CA ILE A 260 -3.72 22.08 -17.10
C ILE A 260 -2.43 21.35 -16.70
N VAL A 261 -1.63 22.02 -15.87
CA VAL A 261 -0.50 21.44 -15.15
C VAL A 261 -0.90 21.28 -13.70
N ILE A 262 -0.74 20.06 -13.16
CA ILE A 262 -1.24 19.71 -11.83
C ILE A 262 -0.31 18.72 -11.15
N ASP A 263 -0.23 18.76 -9.82
CA ASP A 263 0.43 17.71 -9.04
C ASP A 263 -0.29 16.36 -9.26
N ARG A 264 0.50 15.30 -9.41
CA ARG A 264 0.01 13.95 -9.72
C ARG A 264 -0.91 13.39 -8.63
N ASP A 265 -0.55 13.58 -7.36
CA ASP A 265 -1.29 13.03 -6.23
C ASP A 265 -2.61 13.81 -6.04
N VAL A 266 -2.58 15.13 -6.30
CA VAL A 266 -3.77 15.98 -6.34
C VAL A 266 -4.70 15.59 -7.50
N ASN A 267 -4.14 15.29 -8.68
CA ASN A 267 -4.92 14.79 -9.81
C ASN A 267 -5.59 13.45 -9.47
N GLY A 268 -4.82 12.55 -8.86
CA GLY A 268 -5.32 11.23 -8.42
C GLY A 268 -6.49 11.34 -7.44
N CYS A 269 -6.34 12.13 -6.38
CA CYS A 269 -7.41 12.28 -5.39
C CYS A 269 -8.69 12.91 -5.94
N LYS A 270 -8.58 13.88 -6.87
CA LYS A 270 -9.74 14.46 -7.57
C LYS A 270 -10.45 13.44 -8.44
N ASN A 271 -9.69 12.58 -9.14
CA ASN A 271 -10.26 11.51 -9.94
C ASN A 271 -10.95 10.44 -9.08
N ILE A 272 -10.35 10.07 -7.94
CA ILE A 272 -10.97 9.15 -6.97
C ILE A 272 -12.27 9.77 -6.43
N PHE A 273 -12.27 11.06 -6.10
CA PHE A 273 -13.47 11.77 -5.63
C PHE A 273 -14.57 11.76 -6.71
N LYS A 274 -14.22 12.03 -7.98
CA LYS A 274 -15.16 11.97 -9.12
C LYS A 274 -15.81 10.59 -9.24
N ILE A 275 -14.99 9.52 -9.22
CA ILE A 275 -15.48 8.14 -9.32
C ILE A 275 -16.38 7.81 -8.13
N PHE A 276 -15.96 8.17 -6.93
CA PHE A 276 -16.72 7.93 -5.71
C PHE A 276 -18.06 8.66 -5.72
N LYS A 277 -18.08 9.92 -6.11
CA LYS A 277 -19.32 10.71 -6.24
C LYS A 277 -20.26 10.11 -7.28
N CYS A 278 -19.75 9.70 -8.45
CA CYS A 278 -20.59 9.03 -9.46
C CYS A 278 -21.25 7.76 -8.88
N ALA A 279 -20.49 6.96 -8.13
CA ALA A 279 -21.03 5.76 -7.50
C ALA A 279 -22.10 6.07 -6.45
N LEU A 280 -21.91 7.10 -5.64
CA LEU A 280 -22.89 7.57 -4.64
C LEU A 280 -24.16 8.13 -5.29
N ASP A 281 -24.03 8.83 -6.43
CA ASP A 281 -25.15 9.37 -7.21
C ASP A 281 -25.89 8.28 -8.02
N GLY A 282 -25.49 7.01 -7.91
CA GLY A 282 -26.04 5.91 -8.71
C GLY A 282 -25.68 5.98 -10.22
N LYS A 283 -24.71 6.83 -10.59
CA LYS A 283 -24.26 7.00 -11.97
C LYS A 283 -23.21 5.96 -12.33
N PRO A 284 -23.14 5.52 -13.59
CA PRO A 284 -22.10 4.59 -14.03
C PRO A 284 -20.73 5.23 -13.91
N ARG A 285 -19.72 4.41 -13.65
CA ARG A 285 -18.32 4.83 -13.61
C ARG A 285 -17.92 5.48 -14.94
N PRO A 286 -17.25 6.65 -14.92
CA PRO A 286 -16.84 7.33 -16.15
C PRO A 286 -15.93 6.45 -17.01
N LYS A 287 -16.16 6.42 -18.32
CA LYS A 287 -15.49 5.51 -19.28
C LYS A 287 -13.96 5.57 -19.21
N ALA A 288 -13.39 6.73 -18.97
CA ALA A 288 -11.94 6.95 -18.87
C ALA A 288 -11.28 6.12 -17.73
N TYR A 289 -12.04 5.72 -16.73
CA TYR A 289 -11.55 4.97 -15.57
C TYR A 289 -12.02 3.50 -15.58
N CYS A 290 -12.70 3.04 -16.64
CA CYS A 290 -13.11 1.66 -16.78
C CYS A 290 -11.97 0.79 -17.30
N ARG A 291 -11.84 -0.43 -16.76
CA ARG A 291 -10.91 -1.44 -17.32
C ARG A 291 -11.44 -1.90 -18.68
N PRO A 292 -10.58 -2.06 -19.70
CA PRO A 292 -10.99 -2.67 -20.95
C PRO A 292 -11.52 -4.08 -20.67
N LYS A 293 -12.66 -4.42 -21.28
CA LYS A 293 -13.16 -5.79 -21.25
C LYS A 293 -12.16 -6.65 -22.01
N ILE A 294 -11.43 -7.51 -21.30
CA ILE A 294 -10.56 -8.51 -21.92
C ILE A 294 -11.51 -9.49 -22.62
N GLN A 295 -11.59 -9.42 -23.96
CA GLN A 295 -12.14 -10.54 -24.72
C GLN A 295 -11.21 -11.72 -24.45
N PRO A 296 -11.73 -12.90 -24.09
CA PRO A 296 -10.90 -14.09 -23.98
C PRO A 296 -10.20 -14.27 -25.34
N LYS A 297 -8.88 -14.18 -25.36
CA LYS A 297 -8.14 -14.63 -26.53
C LYS A 297 -8.48 -16.11 -26.67
N GLU A 298 -9.17 -16.46 -27.75
CA GLU A 298 -9.27 -17.85 -28.16
C GLU A 298 -7.84 -18.33 -28.33
N MET A 299 -7.40 -19.17 -27.41
CA MET A 299 -6.14 -19.88 -27.59
C MET A 299 -6.29 -20.79 -28.79
N PRO A 300 -5.42 -20.75 -29.80
CA PRO A 300 -5.40 -21.75 -30.85
C PRO A 300 -5.29 -23.10 -30.14
N ARG A 301 -6.25 -23.99 -30.41
CA ARG A 301 -6.16 -25.39 -30.00
C ARG A 301 -5.10 -26.05 -30.88
N GLU A 302 -3.84 -25.94 -30.53
CA GLU A 302 -2.80 -26.81 -31.03
C GLU A 302 -3.10 -28.21 -30.49
N THR A 303 -3.65 -29.04 -31.36
CA THR A 303 -3.73 -30.48 -31.15
C THR A 303 -2.33 -31.04 -31.26
N VAL A 304 -1.60 -31.13 -30.15
CA VAL A 304 -0.38 -31.92 -30.07
C VAL A 304 -0.81 -33.39 -30.20
N LYS A 305 -0.68 -33.96 -31.38
CA LYS A 305 -0.69 -35.40 -31.56
C LYS A 305 0.58 -35.98 -30.97
N VAL A 306 0.52 -36.47 -29.73
CA VAL A 306 1.57 -37.28 -29.14
C VAL A 306 1.53 -38.65 -29.82
N GLY A 307 2.45 -38.86 -30.74
CA GLY A 307 2.72 -40.21 -31.29
C GLY A 307 3.42 -41.02 -30.21
N ILE A 308 2.72 -42.03 -29.69
CA ILE A 308 3.30 -43.06 -28.84
C ILE A 308 3.98 -44.07 -29.75
N THR A 309 5.29 -43.99 -29.95
CA THR A 309 6.12 -45.08 -30.42
C THR A 309 6.43 -46.00 -29.26
N LYS A 310 5.81 -47.20 -29.26
CA LYS A 310 6.26 -48.32 -28.44
C LYS A 310 7.51 -48.91 -29.11
N GLU A 311 8.65 -48.80 -28.51
CA GLU A 311 9.76 -49.71 -28.75
C GLU A 311 9.99 -50.52 -27.49
N LEU A 312 9.63 -51.80 -27.58
CA LEU A 312 10.09 -52.86 -26.72
C LEU A 312 11.51 -53.28 -27.23
N VAL A 313 12.50 -53.29 -26.37
CA VAL A 313 13.70 -54.08 -26.55
C VAL A 313 14.01 -54.77 -25.21
N VAL A 314 13.92 -56.03 -25.24
CA VAL A 314 14.59 -57.19 -24.56
C VAL A 314 15.53 -56.84 -23.37
#